data_71c33cef7c827f0ce139348ba7cefe34
#
_entry.id   71c33cef7c827f0ce139348ba7cefe34
#
_cell.length_a   1.000
_cell.length_b   1.000
_cell.length_c   1.000
_cell.angle_alpha   90.00
_cell.angle_beta   90.00
_cell.angle_gamma   90.00
#
_symmetry.space_group_name_H-M   'P 1'
#
loop_
_entity.id
_entity.type
_entity.pdbx_description
1 polymer ?
#
loop_
_entity_poly.entity_id
_entity_poly.type
_entity_poly.pdbx_seq_one_letter_code
_entity_poly.pdbx_strand_id
1 'polypeptide(L)'
;MSIPASLLDHLRLPAIAAPLFLASGPDLVVETCRSGVIGTFPALNQRSTQGLESWLDEIIERLSAFPKAAPFGVNLIVHKTNVRLQADLETVVKYRVPLVITSLGAVRDVVDAVHSYGGLVFHDVISRRHAEKAAEAGVDGLIGVSAGAGGHAGNLNPFALINEIKSVFSGTVILSG
;
A
#
# COMPACT_ATOMS: atom_id res chain seq x y z
N MET A 1 -18.89 4.39 -0.53
CA MET A 1 -17.44 4.19 -0.69
C MET A 1 -16.81 5.54 -0.93
N SER A 2 -15.95 5.99 -0.05
CA SER A 2 -15.23 7.26 -0.22
C SER A 2 -13.75 7.00 -0.01
N ILE A 3 -12.91 7.61 -0.84
CA ILE A 3 -11.46 7.66 -0.61
C ILE A 3 -11.26 8.45 0.68
N PRO A 4 -10.40 8.02 1.62
CA PRO A 4 -10.09 8.78 2.82
C PRO A 4 -9.69 10.22 2.48
N ALA A 5 -10.22 11.20 3.20
CA ALA A 5 -9.96 12.62 2.94
C ALA A 5 -8.44 12.94 3.01
N SER A 6 -7.72 12.29 3.92
CA SER A 6 -6.26 12.41 4.03
C SER A 6 -5.49 12.04 2.76
N LEU A 7 -6.08 11.23 1.89
CA LEU A 7 -5.54 10.94 0.57
C LEU A 7 -6.11 11.86 -0.50
N LEU A 8 -7.44 12.04 -0.51
CA LEU A 8 -8.17 12.70 -1.60
C LEU A 8 -7.71 14.14 -1.86
N ASP A 9 -7.44 14.89 -0.79
CA ASP A 9 -7.08 16.32 -0.88
C ASP A 9 -5.73 16.57 -1.58
N HIS A 10 -4.92 15.53 -1.71
CA HIS A 10 -3.60 15.58 -2.36
C HIS A 10 -3.55 14.90 -3.73
N LEU A 11 -4.65 14.26 -4.13
CA LEU A 11 -4.69 13.50 -5.38
C LEU A 11 -5.20 14.34 -6.55
N ARG A 12 -4.42 14.36 -7.63
CA ARG A 12 -4.88 14.83 -8.93
C ARG A 12 -5.69 13.75 -9.66
N LEU A 13 -5.31 12.49 -9.47
CA LEU A 13 -5.99 11.30 -9.96
C LEU A 13 -6.10 10.29 -8.82
N PRO A 14 -7.24 9.60 -8.66
CA PRO A 14 -7.43 8.55 -7.66
C PRO A 14 -6.71 7.26 -8.07
N ALA A 15 -5.39 7.32 -8.15
CA ALA A 15 -4.54 6.25 -8.63
C ALA A 15 -3.33 6.03 -7.72
N ILE A 16 -2.84 4.80 -7.70
CA ILE A 16 -1.60 4.39 -7.05
C ILE A 16 -0.66 3.82 -8.09
N ALA A 17 0.57 4.32 -8.16
CA ALA A 17 1.65 3.62 -8.85
C ALA A 17 2.03 2.40 -8.02
N ALA A 18 1.70 1.22 -8.53
CA ALA A 18 1.89 -0.04 -7.82
C ALA A 18 3.35 -0.28 -7.41
N PRO A 19 3.60 -0.92 -6.25
CA PRO A 19 4.95 -1.23 -5.80
C PRO A 19 5.56 -2.31 -6.68
N LEU A 20 6.54 -1.95 -7.51
CA LEU A 20 7.21 -2.86 -8.44
C LEU A 20 8.54 -3.35 -7.86
N PHE A 21 8.71 -4.67 -7.81
CA PHE A 21 9.96 -5.28 -7.36
C PHE A 21 11.13 -4.83 -8.26
N LEU A 22 12.21 -4.42 -7.63
CA LEU A 22 13.43 -3.85 -8.23
C LEU A 22 13.28 -2.54 -9.02
N ALA A 23 12.07 -2.18 -9.45
CA ALA A 23 11.86 -1.00 -10.28
C ALA A 23 11.45 0.25 -9.47
N SER A 24 10.61 0.07 -8.43
CA SER A 24 10.18 1.19 -7.60
C SER A 24 11.27 1.57 -6.60
N GLY A 25 11.78 2.79 -6.73
CA GLY A 25 12.75 3.40 -5.84
C GLY A 25 12.38 4.87 -5.55
N PRO A 26 13.21 5.60 -4.78
CA PRO A 26 12.91 6.98 -4.36
C PRO A 26 12.58 7.91 -5.53
N ASP A 27 13.29 7.84 -6.63
CA ASP A 27 13.05 8.70 -7.80
C ASP A 27 11.64 8.51 -8.35
N LEU A 28 11.23 7.26 -8.60
CA LEU A 28 9.89 6.96 -9.12
C LEU A 28 8.81 7.38 -8.13
N VAL A 29 8.99 7.12 -6.85
CA VAL A 29 8.03 7.48 -5.79
C VAL A 29 7.87 8.99 -5.72
N VAL A 30 8.96 9.75 -5.65
CA VAL A 30 8.94 11.21 -5.54
C VAL A 30 8.27 11.85 -6.75
N GLU A 31 8.65 11.46 -7.98
CA GLU A 31 8.07 12.04 -9.19
C GLU A 31 6.59 11.68 -9.35
N THR A 32 6.19 10.48 -8.93
CA THR A 32 4.80 10.07 -8.92
C THR A 32 3.99 10.92 -7.92
N CYS A 33 4.46 11.08 -6.69
CA CYS A 33 3.79 11.88 -5.67
C CYS A 33 3.68 13.36 -6.08
N ARG A 34 4.73 13.94 -6.67
CA ARG A 34 4.71 15.31 -7.23
C ARG A 34 3.68 15.49 -8.34
N SER A 35 3.41 14.42 -9.09
CA SER A 35 2.39 14.43 -10.16
C SER A 35 0.96 14.32 -9.63
N GLY A 36 0.76 14.17 -8.31
CA GLY A 36 -0.56 14.02 -7.68
C GLY A 36 -1.13 12.60 -7.76
N VAL A 37 -0.27 11.59 -7.85
CA VAL A 37 -0.58 10.15 -7.79
C VAL A 37 0.19 9.55 -6.63
N ILE A 38 -0.38 8.60 -5.88
CA ILE A 38 0.33 7.94 -4.78
C ILE A 38 1.47 7.10 -5.35
N GLY A 39 2.71 7.44 -4.98
CA GLY A 39 3.90 6.67 -5.32
C GLY A 39 4.16 5.60 -4.27
N THR A 40 4.45 4.35 -4.67
CA THR A 40 4.70 3.27 -3.72
C THR A 40 5.91 2.43 -4.10
N PHE A 41 6.52 1.79 -3.09
CA PHE A 41 7.64 0.87 -3.30
C PHE A 41 7.61 -0.30 -2.29
N PRO A 42 8.14 -1.49 -2.65
CA PRO A 42 8.28 -2.59 -1.72
C PRO A 42 9.44 -2.35 -0.74
N ALA A 43 9.22 -2.56 0.57
CA ALA A 43 10.30 -2.51 1.56
C ALA A 43 11.45 -3.46 1.21
N LEU A 44 11.13 -4.60 0.60
CA LEU A 44 12.11 -5.60 0.17
C LEU A 44 12.93 -5.22 -1.06
N ASN A 45 12.68 -4.07 -1.71
CA ASN A 45 13.59 -3.53 -2.71
C ASN A 45 14.92 -3.08 -2.09
N GLN A 46 14.91 -2.78 -0.79
CA GLN A 46 16.13 -2.64 -0.01
C GLN A 46 16.51 -3.98 0.64
N ARG A 47 17.81 -4.26 0.67
CA ARG A 47 18.35 -5.51 1.23
C ARG A 47 18.40 -5.52 2.76
N SER A 48 18.30 -4.36 3.39
CA SER A 48 18.36 -4.18 4.85
C SER A 48 17.33 -3.17 5.33
N THR A 49 16.96 -3.24 6.61
CA THR A 49 16.11 -2.24 7.25
C THR A 49 16.76 -0.85 7.26
N GLN A 50 18.08 -0.77 7.42
CA GLN A 50 18.82 0.50 7.29
C GLN A 50 18.72 1.11 5.88
N GLY A 51 18.75 0.27 4.84
CA GLY A 51 18.51 0.73 3.47
C GLY A 51 17.09 1.25 3.28
N LEU A 52 16.09 0.63 3.93
CA LEU A 52 14.73 1.13 3.95
C LEU A 52 14.65 2.50 4.65
N GLU A 53 15.28 2.67 5.81
CA GLU A 53 15.37 3.96 6.51
C GLU A 53 15.98 5.05 5.60
N SER A 54 17.11 4.75 4.95
CA SER A 54 17.77 5.69 4.04
C SER A 54 16.85 6.13 2.87
N TRP A 55 16.05 5.23 2.32
CA TRP A 55 15.08 5.58 1.27
C TRP A 55 13.92 6.43 1.80
N LEU A 56 13.46 6.15 3.02
CA LEU A 56 12.41 6.94 3.66
C LEU A 56 12.91 8.36 3.96
N ASP A 57 14.13 8.51 4.48
CA ASP A 57 14.76 9.82 4.70
C ASP A 57 14.81 10.61 3.39
N GLU A 58 15.31 10.01 2.31
CA GLU A 58 15.42 10.64 1.00
C GLU A 58 14.05 11.06 0.45
N ILE A 59 13.05 10.16 0.50
CA ILE A 59 11.70 10.44 -0.02
C ILE A 59 11.07 11.59 0.76
N ILE A 60 11.14 11.56 2.09
CA ILE A 60 10.55 12.59 2.96
C ILE A 60 11.24 13.94 2.73
N GLU A 61 12.57 13.97 2.68
CA GLU A 61 13.34 15.19 2.43
C GLU A 61 12.95 15.81 1.08
N ARG A 62 12.94 15.01 0.02
CA ARG A 62 12.60 15.48 -1.34
C ARG A 62 11.15 15.94 -1.47
N LEU A 63 10.21 15.27 -0.81
CA LEU A 63 8.79 15.65 -0.83
C LEU A 63 8.50 16.87 0.05
N SER A 64 9.33 17.18 1.03
CA SER A 64 9.15 18.36 1.90
C SER A 64 9.10 19.70 1.13
N ALA A 65 9.76 19.75 -0.02
CA ALA A 65 9.71 20.89 -0.93
C ALA A 65 8.38 21.03 -1.70
N PHE A 66 7.49 20.03 -1.63
CA PHE A 66 6.24 19.95 -2.40
C PHE A 66 5.03 19.70 -1.51
N PRO A 67 4.52 20.70 -0.76
CA PRO A 67 3.46 20.52 0.24
C PRO A 67 2.12 20.04 -0.33
N LYS A 68 1.95 20.08 -1.65
CA LYS A 68 0.77 19.54 -2.35
C LYS A 68 1.01 18.20 -3.03
N ALA A 69 2.19 17.60 -2.85
CA ALA A 69 2.44 16.25 -3.37
C ALA A 69 1.48 15.23 -2.76
N ALA A 70 1.11 14.22 -3.55
CA ALA A 70 0.38 13.09 -3.03
C ALA A 70 1.22 12.34 -1.97
N PRO A 71 0.60 11.70 -0.98
CA PRO A 71 1.33 10.88 -0.02
C PRO A 71 1.99 9.69 -0.70
N PHE A 72 3.08 9.19 -0.11
CA PHE A 72 3.71 7.96 -0.55
C PHE A 72 3.26 6.75 0.27
N GLY A 73 3.58 5.55 -0.23
CA GLY A 73 3.28 4.31 0.49
C GLY A 73 4.40 3.29 0.41
N VAL A 74 4.40 2.37 1.38
CA VAL A 74 5.34 1.23 1.46
C VAL A 74 4.57 -0.08 1.42
N ASN A 75 5.01 -1.01 0.58
CA ASN A 75 4.46 -2.36 0.58
C ASN A 75 5.26 -3.28 1.52
N LEU A 76 4.55 -3.97 2.38
CA LEU A 76 5.05 -5.00 3.30
C LEU A 76 4.50 -6.37 2.89
N ILE A 77 5.40 -7.33 2.67
CA ILE A 77 5.02 -8.73 2.46
C ILE A 77 4.80 -9.38 3.82
N VAL A 78 3.53 -9.64 4.16
CA VAL A 78 3.12 -10.24 5.44
C VAL A 78 3.09 -11.77 5.30
N HIS A 79 4.25 -12.36 5.21
CA HIS A 79 4.38 -13.81 5.11
C HIS A 79 5.47 -14.30 6.07
N LYS A 80 5.28 -15.50 6.64
CA LYS A 80 6.20 -16.11 7.62
C LYS A 80 7.65 -16.26 7.13
N THR A 81 7.87 -16.26 5.83
CA THR A 81 9.22 -16.30 5.24
C THR A 81 9.90 -14.93 5.20
N ASN A 82 9.16 -13.84 5.43
CA ASN A 82 9.76 -12.52 5.53
C ASN A 82 10.30 -12.29 6.94
N VAL A 83 11.55 -12.64 7.15
CA VAL A 83 12.24 -12.49 8.44
C VAL A 83 12.45 -11.03 8.85
N ARG A 84 12.28 -10.09 7.92
CA ARG A 84 12.44 -8.66 8.17
C ARG A 84 11.13 -7.95 8.54
N LEU A 85 9.99 -8.61 8.43
CA LEU A 85 8.68 -7.96 8.57
C LEU A 85 8.59 -7.12 9.84
N GLN A 86 9.00 -7.65 10.98
CA GLN A 86 8.92 -6.93 12.25
C GLN A 86 9.79 -5.66 12.27
N ALA A 87 11.03 -5.76 11.85
CA ALA A 87 11.95 -4.62 11.82
C ALA A 87 11.52 -3.56 10.78
N ASP A 88 11.02 -4.00 9.61
CA ASP A 88 10.51 -3.09 8.59
C ASP A 88 9.20 -2.41 9.05
N LEU A 89 8.33 -3.10 9.80
CA LEU A 89 7.14 -2.52 10.41
C LEU A 89 7.49 -1.46 11.46
N GLU A 90 8.45 -1.75 12.34
CA GLU A 90 8.94 -0.76 13.32
C GLU A 90 9.49 0.50 12.64
N THR A 91 10.20 0.32 11.52
CA THR A 91 10.68 1.44 10.69
C THR A 91 9.51 2.22 10.09
N VAL A 92 8.52 1.55 9.51
CA VAL A 92 7.32 2.18 8.96
C VAL A 92 6.58 3.00 10.01
N VAL A 93 6.44 2.49 11.23
CA VAL A 93 5.83 3.21 12.37
C VAL A 93 6.68 4.41 12.79
N LYS A 94 8.00 4.25 12.92
CA LYS A 94 8.95 5.31 13.26
C LYS A 94 8.84 6.50 12.29
N TYR A 95 8.74 6.21 11.00
CA TYR A 95 8.63 7.21 9.94
C TYR A 95 7.19 7.68 9.66
N ARG A 96 6.19 7.12 10.35
CA ARG A 96 4.78 7.44 10.19
C ARG A 96 4.34 7.40 8.72
N VAL A 97 4.71 6.33 8.01
CA VAL A 97 4.42 6.18 6.58
C VAL A 97 2.91 6.32 6.32
N PRO A 98 2.47 7.25 5.46
CA PRO A 98 1.04 7.58 5.30
C PRO A 98 0.17 6.42 4.84
N LEU A 99 0.69 5.59 3.93
CA LEU A 99 0.00 4.44 3.38
C LEU A 99 0.87 3.19 3.44
N VAL A 100 0.36 2.13 4.04
CA VAL A 100 0.98 0.81 4.02
C VAL A 100 0.15 -0.13 3.15
N ILE A 101 0.77 -0.74 2.16
CA ILE A 101 0.15 -1.81 1.36
C ILE A 101 0.65 -3.13 1.92
N THR A 102 -0.27 -4.03 2.26
CA THR A 102 0.08 -5.37 2.75
C THR A 102 -0.29 -6.42 1.72
N SER A 103 0.62 -7.37 1.51
CA SER A 103 0.43 -8.49 0.60
C SER A 103 0.71 -9.79 1.33
N LEU A 104 -0.10 -10.80 1.13
CA LEU A 104 0.00 -12.15 1.68
C LEU A 104 -0.14 -12.22 3.22
N GLY A 105 -0.99 -13.09 3.74
CA GLY A 105 -1.06 -13.44 5.16
C GLY A 105 -1.98 -12.58 6.03
N ALA A 106 -1.87 -12.76 7.35
CA ALA A 106 -2.66 -12.05 8.35
C ALA A 106 -2.06 -10.66 8.64
N VAL A 107 -2.92 -9.66 8.78
CA VAL A 107 -2.49 -8.25 8.81
C VAL A 107 -2.90 -7.47 10.06
N ARG A 108 -3.62 -8.08 11.03
CA ARG A 108 -4.15 -7.34 12.19
C ARG A 108 -3.07 -6.58 12.95
N ASP A 109 -1.95 -7.22 13.27
CA ASP A 109 -0.87 -6.55 14.00
C ASP A 109 -0.27 -5.37 13.22
N VAL A 110 -0.21 -5.48 11.88
CA VAL A 110 0.22 -4.39 11.01
C VAL A 110 -0.80 -3.27 11.01
N VAL A 111 -2.10 -3.59 10.93
CA VAL A 111 -3.19 -2.61 10.99
C VAL A 111 -3.12 -1.83 12.30
N ASP A 112 -3.07 -2.53 13.44
CA ASP A 112 -3.02 -1.90 14.77
C ASP A 112 -1.79 -0.98 14.91
N ALA A 113 -0.62 -1.43 14.43
CA ALA A 113 0.60 -0.65 14.46
C ALA A 113 0.50 0.62 13.58
N VAL A 114 -0.03 0.51 12.37
CA VAL A 114 -0.16 1.64 11.44
C VAL A 114 -1.24 2.62 11.91
N HIS A 115 -2.36 2.13 12.41
CA HIS A 115 -3.41 2.95 12.98
C HIS A 115 -2.97 3.72 14.22
N SER A 116 -1.98 3.22 14.98
CA SER A 116 -1.46 3.90 16.18
C SER A 116 -0.93 5.31 15.92
N TYR A 117 -0.53 5.62 14.68
CA TYR A 117 -0.06 6.94 14.28
C TYR A 117 -0.96 7.65 13.24
N GLY A 118 -2.10 7.05 12.90
CA GLY A 118 -3.07 7.60 11.94
C GLY A 118 -2.74 7.31 10.48
N GLY A 119 -1.87 6.32 10.19
CA GLY A 119 -1.62 5.81 8.84
C GLY A 119 -2.77 4.93 8.35
N LEU A 120 -2.77 4.64 7.05
CA LEU A 120 -3.77 3.80 6.39
C LEU A 120 -3.17 2.48 5.94
N VAL A 121 -3.96 1.41 6.02
CA VAL A 121 -3.57 0.08 5.53
C VAL A 121 -4.49 -0.37 4.40
N PHE A 122 -3.91 -0.64 3.24
CA PHE A 122 -4.59 -1.27 2.11
C PHE A 122 -4.04 -2.69 1.92
N HIS A 123 -4.91 -3.64 1.61
CA HIS A 123 -4.53 -5.04 1.50
C HIS A 123 -4.84 -5.62 0.12
N ASP A 124 -3.87 -6.34 -0.45
CA ASP A 124 -4.02 -7.06 -1.73
C ASP A 124 -4.92 -8.28 -1.57
N VAL A 125 -5.97 -8.37 -2.38
CA VAL A 125 -6.91 -9.48 -2.38
C VAL A 125 -7.17 -9.99 -3.80
N ILE A 126 -7.33 -11.30 -3.94
CA ILE A 126 -7.60 -11.97 -5.23
C ILE A 126 -8.94 -12.70 -5.27
N SER A 127 -9.71 -12.65 -4.18
CA SER A 127 -11.00 -13.32 -4.06
C SER A 127 -11.85 -12.71 -2.95
N ARG A 128 -13.15 -13.00 -2.96
CA ARG A 128 -14.09 -12.64 -1.89
C ARG A 128 -13.61 -13.10 -0.51
N ARG A 129 -13.14 -14.35 -0.39
CA ARG A 129 -12.65 -14.90 0.89
C ARG A 129 -11.47 -14.10 1.46
N HIS A 130 -10.57 -13.64 0.60
CA HIS A 130 -9.45 -12.79 1.04
C HIS A 130 -9.96 -11.40 1.46
N ALA A 131 -10.95 -10.86 0.75
CA ALA A 131 -11.58 -9.59 1.10
C ALA A 131 -12.27 -9.64 2.47
N GLU A 132 -13.04 -10.71 2.76
CA GLU A 132 -13.68 -10.95 4.05
C GLU A 132 -12.66 -10.95 5.20
N LYS A 133 -11.56 -11.71 5.06
CA LYS A 133 -10.50 -11.78 6.08
C LYS A 133 -9.78 -10.46 6.29
N ALA A 134 -9.50 -9.72 5.22
CA ALA A 134 -8.88 -8.42 5.34
C ALA A 134 -9.80 -7.39 5.99
N ALA A 135 -11.11 -7.42 5.67
CA ALA A 135 -12.12 -6.60 6.32
C ALA A 135 -12.21 -6.88 7.83
N GLU A 136 -12.20 -8.16 8.24
CA GLU A 136 -12.16 -8.58 9.65
C GLU A 136 -10.90 -8.10 10.38
N ALA A 137 -9.79 -7.96 9.67
CA ALA A 137 -8.56 -7.42 10.22
C ALA A 137 -8.60 -5.89 10.40
N GLY A 138 -9.57 -5.19 9.82
CA GLY A 138 -9.78 -3.75 10.00
C GLY A 138 -9.02 -2.87 9.01
N VAL A 139 -8.67 -3.37 7.82
CA VAL A 139 -8.00 -2.56 6.79
C VAL A 139 -8.88 -1.42 6.28
N ASP A 140 -8.27 -0.31 5.88
CA ASP A 140 -8.95 0.89 5.37
C ASP A 140 -9.35 0.76 3.89
N GLY A 141 -8.65 -0.11 3.16
CA GLY A 141 -8.93 -0.33 1.75
C GLY A 141 -8.50 -1.71 1.27
N LEU A 142 -9.10 -2.13 0.16
CA LEU A 142 -8.75 -3.37 -0.53
C LEU A 142 -8.24 -3.07 -1.94
N ILE A 143 -7.19 -3.77 -2.34
CA ILE A 143 -6.66 -3.76 -3.70
C ILE A 143 -7.04 -5.08 -4.35
N GLY A 144 -8.04 -5.05 -5.22
CA GLY A 144 -8.46 -6.22 -5.99
C GLY A 144 -7.46 -6.52 -7.10
N VAL A 145 -6.62 -7.54 -6.91
CA VAL A 145 -5.61 -7.95 -7.90
C VAL A 145 -6.23 -8.97 -8.85
N SER A 146 -6.53 -8.53 -10.06
CA SER A 146 -7.24 -9.34 -11.06
C SER A 146 -6.28 -10.07 -12.02
N ALA A 147 -6.84 -10.81 -12.97
CA ALA A 147 -6.07 -11.58 -13.96
C ALA A 147 -5.19 -10.73 -14.89
N GLY A 148 -5.51 -9.44 -15.06
CA GLY A 148 -4.74 -8.52 -15.88
C GLY A 148 -3.58 -7.81 -15.16
N ALA A 149 -3.45 -8.02 -13.85
CA ALA A 149 -2.39 -7.36 -13.08
C ALA A 149 -1.00 -7.87 -13.46
N GLY A 150 -0.02 -6.96 -13.43
CA GLY A 150 1.39 -7.32 -13.57
C GLY A 150 1.92 -8.00 -12.30
N GLY A 151 2.97 -8.81 -12.42
CA GLY A 151 3.57 -9.53 -11.29
C GLY A 151 2.68 -10.66 -10.78
N HIS A 152 2.44 -10.71 -9.46
CA HIS A 152 1.53 -11.68 -8.86
C HIS A 152 0.09 -11.31 -9.16
N ALA A 153 -0.52 -11.97 -10.13
CA ALA A 153 -1.88 -11.71 -10.55
C ALA A 153 -2.88 -12.71 -9.92
N GLY A 154 -4.14 -12.26 -9.79
CA GLY A 154 -5.26 -13.14 -9.52
C GLY A 154 -5.74 -13.87 -10.78
N ASN A 155 -6.73 -14.73 -10.62
CA ASN A 155 -7.33 -15.51 -11.72
C ASN A 155 -8.69 -14.97 -12.17
N LEU A 156 -9.27 -14.04 -11.43
CA LEU A 156 -10.59 -13.50 -11.72
C LEU A 156 -10.52 -12.32 -12.67
N ASN A 157 -11.52 -12.24 -13.54
CA ASN A 157 -11.75 -11.06 -14.36
C ASN A 157 -12.01 -9.84 -13.45
N PRO A 158 -11.49 -8.64 -13.78
CA PRO A 158 -11.64 -7.45 -12.96
C PRO A 158 -13.11 -7.09 -12.66
N PHE A 159 -14.01 -7.22 -13.61
CA PHE A 159 -15.43 -6.92 -13.39
C PHE A 159 -16.11 -7.91 -12.42
N ALA A 160 -15.71 -9.17 -12.42
CA ALA A 160 -16.20 -10.15 -11.46
C ALA A 160 -15.62 -9.90 -10.08
N LEU A 161 -14.29 -9.72 -9.98
CA LEU A 161 -13.59 -9.52 -8.72
C LEU A 161 -14.10 -8.29 -7.96
N ILE A 162 -14.30 -7.16 -8.65
CA ILE A 162 -14.75 -5.92 -8.00
C ILE A 162 -16.15 -6.10 -7.39
N ASN A 163 -17.05 -6.82 -8.06
CA ASN A 163 -18.39 -7.10 -7.53
C ASN A 163 -18.36 -8.03 -6.31
N GLU A 164 -17.51 -9.05 -6.33
CA GLU A 164 -17.30 -9.94 -5.19
C GLU A 164 -16.75 -9.19 -3.97
N ILE A 165 -15.73 -8.34 -4.15
CA ILE A 165 -15.15 -7.53 -3.08
C ILE A 165 -16.20 -6.58 -2.51
N LYS A 166 -16.94 -5.86 -3.36
CA LYS A 166 -17.97 -4.90 -2.95
C LYS A 166 -19.15 -5.54 -2.22
N SER A 167 -19.40 -6.82 -2.40
CA SER A 167 -20.46 -7.54 -1.68
C SER A 167 -20.15 -7.77 -0.20
N VAL A 168 -18.87 -7.67 0.20
CA VAL A 168 -18.40 -7.96 1.56
C VAL A 168 -17.61 -6.82 2.22
N PHE A 169 -17.28 -5.79 1.45
CA PHE A 169 -16.51 -4.66 1.94
C PHE A 169 -17.09 -3.33 1.45
N SER A 170 -17.35 -2.41 2.39
CA SER A 170 -17.94 -1.10 2.11
C SER A 170 -16.90 0.04 2.02
N GLY A 171 -15.66 -0.24 2.37
CA GLY A 171 -14.54 0.72 2.35
C GLY A 171 -14.01 1.03 0.94
N THR A 172 -12.84 1.65 0.89
CA THR A 172 -12.15 1.99 -0.36
C THR A 172 -11.72 0.74 -1.12
N VAL A 173 -12.07 0.64 -2.39
CA VAL A 173 -11.63 -0.48 -3.26
C VAL A 173 -10.88 0.08 -4.45
N ILE A 174 -9.69 -0.47 -4.68
CA ILE A 174 -8.81 -0.19 -5.81
C ILE A 174 -8.76 -1.42 -6.70
N LEU A 175 -8.78 -1.24 -7.99
CA LEU A 175 -8.65 -2.31 -8.95
C LEU A 175 -7.27 -2.31 -9.58
N SER A 176 -6.62 -3.47 -9.61
CA SER A 176 -5.34 -3.72 -10.26
C SER A 176 -5.51 -4.82 -11.31
N GLY A 177 -5.21 -4.47 -12.58
CA GLY A 177 -5.29 -5.40 -13.71
C GLY A 177 -6.48 -5.27 -14.62
#